data_724c57969a9d6c9ee685f0abda232d6f
#
_entry.id   724c57969a9d6c9ee685f0abda232d6f
#
_cell.length_a   1.000
_cell.length_b   1.000
_cell.length_c   1.000
_cell.angle_alpha   90.00
_cell.angle_beta   90.00
_cell.angle_gamma   90.00
#
_symmetry.space_group_name_H-M   'P 1'
#
loop_
_entity.id
_entity.type
_entity.pdbx_description
1 polymer ?
#
loop_
_entity_poly.entity_id
_entity_poly.type
_entity_poly.pdbx_seq_one_letter_code
_entity_poly.pdbx_strand_id
1 'polypeptide(L)'
;PFGHSGEKTIATFFSEGKGQYLKELLTPEQWNDLTHFEGNANSFRWLVHQFRGRRRGGFAMTYSTLMSIVKYPYSSSKANAKGKFGYFTSEKEIFTLVADELGMLRVEDDRYCRHPLVYPVEAADDICYQVMDIEDAHKLKIVGTQEVIDLFLGFFEGERRCHMEEVMQGVDDPNEKIGYLRSSIVGLLVEEC
;
A
#
# COMPACT_ATOMS: atom_id res chain seq x y z
N PRO A 1 2.75 9.65 -2.01
CA PRO A 1 3.98 10.28 -1.56
C PRO A 1 3.82 11.13 -0.29
N PHE A 2 2.59 11.55 0.07
CA PHE A 2 2.33 12.41 1.22
C PHE A 2 1.75 11.66 2.42
N GLY A 3 1.53 10.36 2.33
CA GLY A 3 1.00 9.50 3.37
C GLY A 3 -0.38 9.95 3.88
N HIS A 4 -0.75 9.48 5.05
CA HIS A 4 -2.02 9.82 5.71
C HIS A 4 -2.18 11.33 5.98
N SER A 5 -1.07 12.05 6.18
CA SER A 5 -1.11 13.50 6.36
C SER A 5 -1.59 14.21 5.08
N GLY A 6 -1.12 13.74 3.90
CA GLY A 6 -1.58 14.25 2.62
C GLY A 6 -3.04 13.90 2.32
N GLU A 7 -3.46 12.67 2.59
CA GLU A 7 -4.87 12.25 2.48
C GLU A 7 -5.78 13.15 3.30
N LYS A 8 -5.44 13.36 4.57
CA LYS A 8 -6.19 14.23 5.47
C LYS A 8 -6.22 15.68 4.99
N THR A 9 -5.10 16.20 4.51
CA THR A 9 -5.01 17.57 3.99
C THR A 9 -5.91 17.76 2.77
N ILE A 10 -5.92 16.82 1.84
CA ILE A 10 -6.80 16.85 0.65
C ILE A 10 -8.28 16.81 1.10
N ALA A 11 -8.63 15.86 1.96
CA ALA A 11 -10.00 15.77 2.49
C ALA A 11 -10.45 17.05 3.18
N THR A 12 -9.61 17.62 4.05
CA THR A 12 -9.90 18.89 4.75
C THR A 12 -10.03 20.08 3.79
N PHE A 13 -9.21 20.13 2.72
CA PHE A 13 -9.34 21.20 1.72
C PHE A 13 -10.74 21.24 1.10
N PHE A 14 -11.34 20.07 0.84
CA PHE A 14 -12.71 20.00 0.31
C PHE A 14 -13.76 20.16 1.41
N SER A 15 -13.64 19.49 2.56
CA SER A 15 -14.67 19.48 3.59
C SER A 15 -14.78 20.81 4.36
N GLU A 16 -13.67 21.48 4.62
CA GLU A 16 -13.62 22.67 5.50
C GLU A 16 -12.91 23.86 4.85
N GLY A 17 -12.16 23.62 3.77
CA GLY A 17 -11.30 24.61 3.14
C GLY A 17 -11.90 25.30 1.91
N LYS A 18 -10.99 25.82 1.09
CA LYS A 18 -11.35 26.56 -0.12
C LYS A 18 -11.99 25.71 -1.22
N GLY A 19 -11.97 24.38 -1.11
CA GLY A 19 -12.59 23.47 -2.05
C GLY A 19 -14.12 23.33 -1.91
N GLN A 20 -14.72 23.89 -0.85
CA GLN A 20 -16.16 23.77 -0.57
C GLN A 20 -17.07 24.28 -1.69
N TYR A 21 -16.62 25.25 -2.50
CA TYR A 21 -17.41 25.77 -3.63
C TYR A 21 -17.73 24.69 -4.69
N LEU A 22 -16.95 23.60 -4.74
CA LEU A 22 -17.19 22.49 -5.68
C LEU A 22 -18.39 21.63 -5.27
N LYS A 23 -18.86 21.73 -4.04
CA LYS A 23 -19.96 20.90 -3.53
C LYS A 23 -21.22 21.02 -4.39
N GLU A 24 -21.51 22.24 -4.87
CA GLU A 24 -22.69 22.51 -5.70
C GLU A 24 -22.54 22.01 -7.17
N LEU A 25 -21.30 21.74 -7.60
CA LEU A 25 -20.96 21.31 -8.95
C LEU A 25 -20.82 19.79 -9.09
N LEU A 26 -20.76 19.06 -7.97
CA LEU A 26 -20.47 17.63 -7.90
C LEU A 26 -21.70 16.84 -7.44
N THR A 27 -21.78 15.57 -7.84
CA THR A 27 -22.78 14.66 -7.27
C THR A 27 -22.42 14.35 -5.80
N PRO A 28 -23.39 13.89 -4.99
CA PRO A 28 -23.12 13.49 -3.61
C PRO A 28 -22.00 12.45 -3.49
N GLU A 29 -21.93 11.50 -4.41
CA GLU A 29 -20.90 10.45 -4.45
C GLU A 29 -19.52 11.04 -4.76
N GLN A 30 -19.42 11.91 -5.77
CA GLN A 30 -18.18 12.61 -6.10
C GLN A 30 -17.71 13.50 -4.96
N TRP A 31 -18.63 14.17 -4.29
CA TRP A 31 -18.32 14.97 -3.11
C TRP A 31 -17.78 14.11 -1.96
N ASN A 32 -18.41 12.94 -1.75
CA ASN A 32 -17.95 11.97 -0.75
C ASN A 32 -16.55 11.46 -1.06
N ASP A 33 -16.24 11.16 -2.33
CA ASP A 33 -14.90 10.76 -2.77
C ASP A 33 -13.81 11.77 -2.39
N LEU A 34 -14.11 13.07 -2.54
CA LEU A 34 -13.16 14.14 -2.29
C LEU A 34 -12.99 14.45 -0.78
N THR A 35 -14.10 14.42 -0.03
CA THR A 35 -14.08 14.70 1.42
C THR A 35 -13.55 13.54 2.25
N HIS A 36 -13.46 12.34 1.66
CA HIS A 36 -12.85 11.14 2.26
C HIS A 36 -11.70 10.62 1.41
N PHE A 37 -10.95 11.52 0.75
CA PHE A 37 -9.88 11.12 -0.17
C PHE A 37 -8.98 10.04 0.42
N GLU A 38 -8.76 8.96 -0.34
CA GLU A 38 -8.11 7.74 0.11
C GLU A 38 -7.04 7.27 -0.88
N GLY A 39 -5.83 6.99 -0.38
CA GLY A 39 -4.67 6.64 -1.19
C GLY A 39 -4.82 5.32 -1.94
N ASN A 40 -5.49 4.31 -1.37
CA ASN A 40 -5.72 3.03 -2.07
C ASN A 40 -6.63 3.22 -3.28
N ALA A 41 -7.70 4.01 -3.16
CA ALA A 41 -8.56 4.36 -4.29
C ALA A 41 -7.78 5.13 -5.37
N ASN A 42 -6.90 6.04 -4.95
CA ASN A 42 -6.04 6.77 -5.88
C ASN A 42 -5.01 5.88 -6.57
N SER A 43 -4.50 4.85 -5.91
CA SER A 43 -3.61 3.86 -6.53
C SER A 43 -4.30 3.09 -7.65
N PHE A 44 -5.52 2.61 -7.43
CA PHE A 44 -6.33 1.99 -8.47
C PHE A 44 -6.56 2.94 -9.64
N ARG A 45 -6.99 4.20 -9.37
CA ARG A 45 -7.18 5.24 -10.38
C ARG A 45 -5.94 5.45 -11.24
N TRP A 46 -4.74 5.57 -10.64
CA TRP A 46 -3.49 5.75 -11.37
C TRP A 46 -3.24 4.62 -12.37
N LEU A 47 -3.52 3.39 -12.01
CA LEU A 47 -3.25 2.22 -12.86
C LEU A 47 -4.24 2.09 -14.02
N VAL A 48 -5.50 2.49 -13.83
CA VAL A 48 -6.54 2.39 -14.87
C VAL A 48 -6.76 3.68 -15.65
N HIS A 49 -6.21 4.81 -15.22
CA HIS A 49 -6.41 6.10 -15.86
C HIS A 49 -5.93 6.13 -17.30
N GLN A 50 -6.81 6.58 -18.20
CA GLN A 50 -6.50 6.71 -19.62
C GLN A 50 -5.76 8.01 -19.91
N PHE A 51 -4.46 7.94 -20.03
CA PHE A 51 -3.65 9.08 -20.47
C PHE A 51 -3.79 9.31 -21.98
N ARG A 52 -3.77 10.58 -22.41
CA ARG A 52 -3.82 10.95 -23.84
C ARG A 52 -2.63 10.34 -24.59
N GLY A 53 -2.90 9.79 -25.76
CA GLY A 53 -1.88 9.16 -26.61
C GLY A 53 -1.37 7.80 -26.14
N ARG A 54 -1.94 7.23 -25.07
CA ARG A 54 -1.65 5.89 -24.59
C ARG A 54 -2.73 4.90 -25.05
N ARG A 55 -2.37 3.60 -25.11
CA ARG A 55 -3.34 2.52 -25.37
C ARG A 55 -4.43 2.47 -24.30
N ARG A 56 -5.58 1.92 -24.63
CA ARG A 56 -6.67 1.71 -23.67
C ARG A 56 -6.22 0.87 -22.48
N GLY A 57 -6.76 1.16 -21.30
CA GLY A 57 -6.49 0.42 -20.07
C GLY A 57 -5.35 0.97 -19.20
N GLY A 58 -4.99 2.23 -19.38
CA GLY A 58 -3.97 2.89 -18.55
C GLY A 58 -2.61 2.18 -18.67
N PHE A 59 -2.14 1.58 -17.58
CA PHE A 59 -0.93 0.76 -17.56
C PHE A 59 -1.12 -0.62 -18.22
N ALA A 60 -2.35 -0.97 -18.58
CA ALA A 60 -2.73 -2.24 -19.22
C ALA A 60 -2.23 -3.47 -18.44
N MET A 61 -2.41 -3.43 -17.14
CA MET A 61 -2.12 -4.55 -16.23
C MET A 61 -3.16 -5.67 -16.40
N THR A 62 -2.82 -6.89 -16.01
CA THR A 62 -3.81 -7.95 -15.95
C THR A 62 -4.85 -7.65 -14.87
N TYR A 63 -6.06 -8.15 -15.02
CA TYR A 63 -7.14 -7.94 -14.05
C TYR A 63 -6.77 -8.49 -12.66
N SER A 64 -6.14 -9.66 -12.60
CA SER A 64 -5.67 -10.22 -11.32
C SER A 64 -4.65 -9.32 -10.63
N THR A 65 -3.72 -8.73 -11.39
CA THR A 65 -2.74 -7.78 -10.83
C THR A 65 -3.42 -6.49 -10.35
N LEU A 66 -4.40 -5.97 -11.11
CA LEU A 66 -5.18 -4.80 -10.67
C LEU A 66 -5.91 -5.09 -9.35
N MET A 67 -6.56 -6.25 -9.23
CA MET A 67 -7.34 -6.57 -8.03
C MET A 67 -6.48 -7.01 -6.85
N SER A 68 -5.24 -7.45 -7.08
CA SER A 68 -4.32 -7.80 -5.98
C SER A 68 -3.92 -6.62 -5.10
N ILE A 69 -4.00 -5.39 -5.60
CA ILE A 69 -3.71 -4.17 -4.83
C ILE A 69 -4.96 -3.54 -4.18
N VAL A 70 -6.16 -4.05 -4.48
CA VAL A 70 -7.40 -3.47 -3.96
C VAL A 70 -7.76 -4.06 -2.60
N LYS A 71 -7.20 -3.49 -1.56
CA LYS A 71 -7.43 -3.87 -0.16
C LYS A 71 -8.87 -3.69 0.29
N TYR A 72 -9.57 -2.70 -0.26
CA TYR A 72 -10.93 -2.30 0.11
C TYR A 72 -11.84 -2.29 -1.12
N PRO A 73 -12.40 -3.45 -1.55
CA PRO A 73 -13.13 -3.58 -2.82
C PRO A 73 -14.57 -3.02 -2.73
N TYR A 74 -14.68 -1.74 -2.39
CA TYR A 74 -15.94 -1.00 -2.26
C TYR A 74 -15.74 0.50 -2.47
N SER A 75 -16.84 1.20 -2.83
CA SER A 75 -16.86 2.65 -3.07
C SER A 75 -16.78 3.46 -1.79
N SER A 76 -16.59 4.77 -1.91
CA SER A 76 -16.55 5.70 -0.79
C SER A 76 -17.86 5.73 0.01
N SER A 77 -19.02 5.46 -0.63
CA SER A 77 -20.31 5.36 0.06
C SER A 77 -20.41 4.17 1.02
N LYS A 78 -19.53 3.17 0.87
CA LYS A 78 -19.40 1.97 1.70
C LYS A 78 -18.12 1.95 2.52
N ALA A 79 -17.45 3.11 2.65
CA ALA A 79 -16.22 3.22 3.42
C ALA A 79 -16.38 2.67 4.83
N ASN A 80 -15.34 2.00 5.33
CA ASN A 80 -15.33 1.46 6.69
C ASN A 80 -15.23 2.59 7.73
N ALA A 81 -15.29 2.24 9.02
CA ALA A 81 -15.21 3.22 10.12
C ALA A 81 -13.92 4.06 10.11
N LYS A 82 -12.87 3.62 9.41
CA LYS A 82 -11.61 4.35 9.21
C LYS A 82 -11.61 5.20 7.93
N GLY A 83 -12.72 5.29 7.20
CA GLY A 83 -12.84 6.04 5.94
C GLY A 83 -12.16 5.38 4.73
N LYS A 84 -11.77 4.10 4.83
CA LYS A 84 -11.04 3.40 3.76
C LYS A 84 -11.98 2.84 2.70
N PHE A 85 -11.63 3.00 1.41
CA PHE A 85 -12.33 2.45 0.25
C PHE A 85 -11.33 2.25 -0.90
N GLY A 86 -11.72 1.58 -2.00
CA GLY A 86 -10.78 1.11 -3.01
C GLY A 86 -10.91 1.72 -4.41
N TYR A 87 -11.97 2.45 -4.70
CA TYR A 87 -12.15 3.15 -5.97
C TYR A 87 -13.05 4.36 -5.84
N PHE A 88 -12.76 5.41 -6.62
CA PHE A 88 -13.61 6.58 -6.73
C PHE A 88 -14.79 6.33 -7.68
N THR A 89 -15.81 7.16 -7.59
CA THR A 89 -17.00 7.09 -8.48
C THR A 89 -16.61 7.08 -9.95
N SER A 90 -15.57 7.81 -10.34
CA SER A 90 -15.06 7.85 -11.72
C SER A 90 -14.49 6.53 -12.22
N GLU A 91 -14.02 5.66 -11.35
CA GLU A 91 -13.45 4.35 -11.70
C GLU A 91 -14.43 3.19 -11.47
N LYS A 92 -15.66 3.46 -11.05
CA LYS A 92 -16.69 2.45 -10.74
C LYS A 92 -16.93 1.47 -11.90
N GLU A 93 -17.09 1.99 -13.12
CA GLU A 93 -17.36 1.16 -14.28
C GLU A 93 -16.23 0.17 -14.58
N ILE A 94 -14.99 0.65 -14.60
CA ILE A 94 -13.84 -0.22 -14.85
C ILE A 94 -13.61 -1.19 -13.69
N PHE A 95 -13.84 -0.77 -12.45
CA PHE A 95 -13.75 -1.64 -11.29
C PHE A 95 -14.76 -2.79 -11.38
N THR A 96 -16.04 -2.46 -11.65
CA THR A 96 -17.12 -3.45 -11.78
C THR A 96 -16.81 -4.44 -12.92
N LEU A 97 -16.40 -3.95 -14.07
CA LEU A 97 -16.03 -4.80 -15.20
C LEU A 97 -14.93 -5.80 -14.81
N VAL A 98 -13.87 -5.34 -14.17
CA VAL A 98 -12.76 -6.21 -13.76
C VAL A 98 -13.19 -7.21 -12.68
N ALA A 99 -14.00 -6.78 -11.72
CA ALA A 99 -14.52 -7.65 -10.67
C ALA A 99 -15.41 -8.77 -11.22
N ASP A 100 -16.29 -8.44 -12.17
CA ASP A 100 -17.20 -9.39 -12.81
C ASP A 100 -16.43 -10.39 -13.70
N GLU A 101 -15.45 -9.93 -14.48
CA GLU A 101 -14.59 -10.80 -15.31
C GLU A 101 -13.76 -11.79 -14.47
N LEU A 102 -13.37 -11.40 -13.27
CA LEU A 102 -12.67 -12.28 -12.32
C LEU A 102 -13.62 -13.15 -11.48
N GLY A 103 -14.92 -12.99 -11.64
CA GLY A 103 -15.91 -13.71 -10.83
C GLY A 103 -15.85 -13.38 -9.35
N MET A 104 -15.47 -12.14 -8.99
CA MET A 104 -15.41 -11.73 -7.60
C MET A 104 -16.82 -11.71 -6.98
N LEU A 105 -16.97 -12.31 -5.80
CA LEU A 105 -18.26 -12.37 -5.12
C LEU A 105 -18.71 -10.97 -4.69
N ARG A 106 -19.89 -10.58 -5.14
CA ARG A 106 -20.56 -9.36 -4.72
C ARG A 106 -21.31 -9.62 -3.40
N VAL A 107 -20.97 -8.88 -2.36
CA VAL A 107 -21.58 -9.01 -1.03
C VAL A 107 -22.84 -8.14 -0.93
N GLU A 108 -22.75 -6.94 -1.44
CA GLU A 108 -23.85 -5.96 -1.54
C GLU A 108 -23.54 -4.96 -2.67
N ASP A 109 -24.46 -4.03 -2.93
CA ASP A 109 -24.20 -3.00 -3.92
C ASP A 109 -22.91 -2.22 -3.59
N ASP A 110 -22.07 -2.08 -4.63
CA ASP A 110 -20.78 -1.39 -4.55
C ASP A 110 -19.77 -1.99 -3.55
N ARG A 111 -19.97 -3.28 -3.18
CA ARG A 111 -19.06 -4.00 -2.29
C ARG A 111 -18.85 -5.44 -2.74
N TYR A 112 -17.60 -5.82 -2.88
CA TYR A 112 -17.14 -7.15 -3.28
C TYR A 112 -16.29 -7.80 -2.19
N CYS A 113 -16.12 -9.12 -2.26
CA CYS A 113 -15.07 -9.80 -1.50
C CYS A 113 -13.70 -9.40 -2.02
N ARG A 114 -12.68 -9.50 -1.18
CA ARG A 114 -11.29 -9.31 -1.60
C ARG A 114 -10.86 -10.38 -2.59
N HIS A 115 -10.08 -9.98 -3.58
CA HIS A 115 -9.39 -10.94 -4.45
C HIS A 115 -8.36 -11.73 -3.63
N PRO A 116 -8.20 -13.05 -3.84
CA PRO A 116 -7.26 -13.87 -3.06
C PRO A 116 -5.82 -13.35 -3.03
N LEU A 117 -5.35 -12.78 -4.14
CA LEU A 117 -3.99 -12.21 -4.21
C LEU A 117 -3.77 -10.94 -3.38
N VAL A 118 -4.81 -10.37 -2.78
CA VAL A 118 -4.64 -9.23 -1.86
C VAL A 118 -3.87 -9.65 -0.61
N TYR A 119 -4.12 -10.86 -0.12
CA TYR A 119 -3.50 -11.34 1.12
C TYR A 119 -1.98 -11.47 1.03
N PRO A 120 -1.39 -12.12 0.01
CA PRO A 120 0.06 -12.13 -0.12
C PRO A 120 0.66 -10.74 -0.40
N VAL A 121 -0.06 -9.84 -1.06
CA VAL A 121 0.41 -8.45 -1.24
C VAL A 121 0.40 -7.70 0.10
N GLU A 122 -0.62 -7.86 0.93
CA GLU A 122 -0.64 -7.30 2.29
C GLU A 122 0.48 -7.90 3.16
N ALA A 123 0.70 -9.21 3.09
CA ALA A 123 1.78 -9.85 3.83
C ALA A 123 3.17 -9.31 3.43
N ALA A 124 3.41 -9.14 2.13
CA ALA A 124 4.65 -8.56 1.63
C ALA A 124 4.83 -7.09 2.07
N ASP A 125 3.76 -6.30 2.08
CA ASP A 125 3.74 -4.92 2.56
C ASP A 125 4.09 -4.87 4.06
N ASP A 126 3.43 -5.69 4.88
CA ASP A 126 3.65 -5.76 6.33
C ASP A 126 5.09 -6.20 6.66
N ILE A 127 5.63 -7.21 5.97
CA ILE A 127 7.01 -7.68 6.14
C ILE A 127 7.99 -6.53 5.85
N CYS A 128 7.82 -5.87 4.69
CA CYS A 128 8.70 -4.77 4.30
C CYS A 128 8.62 -3.61 5.29
N TYR A 129 7.42 -3.20 5.69
CA TYR A 129 7.21 -2.08 6.60
C TYR A 129 7.86 -2.31 7.96
N GLN A 130 7.65 -3.45 8.59
CA GLN A 130 8.17 -3.74 9.92
C GLN A 130 9.70 -3.69 9.96
N VAL A 131 10.36 -4.26 8.96
CA VAL A 131 11.82 -4.27 8.90
C VAL A 131 12.37 -2.88 8.54
N MET A 132 11.70 -2.14 7.65
CA MET A 132 12.09 -0.78 7.29
C MET A 132 11.90 0.21 8.44
N ASP A 133 10.85 0.07 9.24
CA ASP A 133 10.60 0.94 10.40
C ASP A 133 11.72 0.83 11.44
N ILE A 134 12.31 -0.36 11.62
CA ILE A 134 13.48 -0.57 12.51
C ILE A 134 14.71 0.14 11.93
N GLU A 135 14.97 0.03 10.61
CA GLU A 135 16.06 0.75 9.95
C GLU A 135 15.88 2.27 10.09
N ASP A 136 14.66 2.77 9.91
CA ASP A 136 14.37 4.20 10.05
C ASP A 136 14.50 4.67 11.50
N ALA A 137 14.08 3.88 12.48
CA ALA A 137 14.32 4.15 13.90
C ALA A 137 15.81 4.27 14.22
N HIS A 138 16.66 3.43 13.60
CA HIS A 138 18.12 3.56 13.72
C HIS A 138 18.63 4.87 13.09
N LYS A 139 18.22 5.20 11.86
CA LYS A 139 18.60 6.45 11.19
C LYS A 139 18.21 7.69 12.00
N LEU A 140 17.05 7.63 12.65
CA LEU A 140 16.56 8.68 13.54
C LEU A 140 17.22 8.66 14.93
N LYS A 141 18.16 7.71 15.19
CA LYS A 141 18.85 7.53 16.48
C LYS A 141 17.91 7.23 17.66
N ILE A 142 16.77 6.63 17.40
CA ILE A 142 15.82 6.16 18.41
C ILE A 142 16.32 4.83 18.99
N VAL A 143 16.89 3.98 18.13
CA VAL A 143 17.45 2.67 18.49
C VAL A 143 18.94 2.63 18.16
N GLY A 144 19.75 2.00 19.03
CA GLY A 144 21.19 1.91 18.86
C GLY A 144 21.61 0.91 17.75
N THR A 145 22.76 1.16 17.11
CA THR A 145 23.27 0.32 16.02
C THR A 145 23.40 -1.15 16.44
N GLN A 146 24.02 -1.41 17.59
CA GLN A 146 24.23 -2.78 18.05
C GLN A 146 22.90 -3.48 18.36
N GLU A 147 21.97 -2.77 18.95
CA GLU A 147 20.63 -3.28 19.26
C GLU A 147 19.89 -3.74 17.99
N VAL A 148 19.96 -2.95 16.91
CA VAL A 148 19.35 -3.32 15.62
C VAL A 148 20.07 -4.51 14.97
N ILE A 149 21.41 -4.53 15.03
CA ILE A 149 22.18 -5.67 14.50
C ILE A 149 21.83 -6.96 15.25
N ASP A 150 21.78 -6.93 16.59
CA ASP A 150 21.45 -8.09 17.41
C ASP A 150 20.02 -8.58 17.15
N LEU A 151 19.07 -7.64 17.02
CA LEU A 151 17.69 -7.95 16.65
C LEU A 151 17.61 -8.62 15.26
N PHE A 152 18.29 -8.08 14.29
CA PHE A 152 18.27 -8.60 12.91
C PHE A 152 19.01 -9.94 12.79
N LEU A 153 20.12 -10.12 13.47
CA LEU A 153 20.81 -11.41 13.52
C LEU A 153 19.97 -12.50 14.21
N GLY A 154 19.02 -12.13 15.07
CA GLY A 154 18.09 -13.05 15.69
C GLY A 154 17.14 -13.78 14.72
N PHE A 155 16.97 -13.29 13.48
CA PHE A 155 16.21 -13.97 12.43
C PHE A 155 16.97 -15.13 11.79
N PHE A 156 18.28 -15.24 12.00
CA PHE A 156 19.12 -16.26 11.37
C PHE A 156 19.57 -17.28 12.42
N GLU A 157 19.61 -18.55 12.00
CA GLU A 157 20.06 -19.67 12.83
C GLU A 157 21.18 -20.46 12.14
N GLY A 158 21.95 -21.21 12.93
CA GLY A 158 22.96 -22.15 12.44
C GLY A 158 24.00 -21.51 11.52
N GLU A 159 24.27 -22.15 10.39
CA GLU A 159 25.29 -21.71 9.43
C GLU A 159 24.94 -20.35 8.80
N ARG A 160 23.64 -20.05 8.58
CA ARG A 160 23.20 -18.75 8.05
C ARG A 160 23.56 -17.61 8.99
N ARG A 161 23.42 -17.82 10.31
CA ARG A 161 23.79 -16.83 11.30
C ARG A 161 25.29 -16.58 11.33
N CYS A 162 26.09 -17.64 11.34
CA CYS A 162 27.55 -17.52 11.28
C CYS A 162 28.00 -16.74 10.04
N HIS A 163 27.41 -17.07 8.90
CA HIS A 163 27.70 -16.35 7.65
C HIS A 163 27.35 -14.85 7.74
N MET A 164 26.18 -14.50 8.30
CA MET A 164 25.80 -13.08 8.49
C MET A 164 26.77 -12.36 9.43
N GLU A 165 27.19 -12.99 10.53
CA GLU A 165 28.17 -12.43 11.47
C GLU A 165 29.52 -12.20 10.79
N GLU A 166 30.00 -13.12 9.94
CA GLU A 166 31.24 -12.95 9.17
C GLU A 166 31.12 -11.77 8.18
N VAL A 167 30.02 -11.67 7.45
CA VAL A 167 29.79 -10.55 6.51
C VAL A 167 29.78 -9.22 7.27
N MET A 168 29.17 -9.17 8.45
CA MET A 168 29.11 -7.95 9.26
C MET A 168 30.50 -7.49 9.75
N GLN A 169 31.47 -8.40 9.90
CA GLN A 169 32.85 -8.04 10.25
C GLN A 169 33.56 -7.33 9.09
N GLY A 170 33.20 -7.64 7.85
CA GLY A 170 33.78 -7.05 6.65
C GLY A 170 33.19 -5.71 6.19
N VAL A 171 32.12 -5.24 6.82
CA VAL A 171 31.45 -3.97 6.51
C VAL A 171 31.72 -2.97 7.63
N ASP A 172 32.25 -1.81 7.33
CA ASP A 172 32.57 -0.80 8.35
C ASP A 172 31.40 0.14 8.66
N ASP A 173 30.63 0.56 7.63
CA ASP A 173 29.54 1.51 7.81
C ASP A 173 28.32 0.87 8.49
N PRO A 174 27.84 1.43 9.63
CA PRO A 174 26.68 0.90 10.34
C PRO A 174 25.40 0.86 9.52
N ASN A 175 25.17 1.83 8.62
CA ASN A 175 23.98 1.86 7.79
C ASN A 175 24.03 0.79 6.70
N GLU A 176 25.21 0.52 6.15
CA GLU A 176 25.40 -0.57 5.20
C GLU A 176 25.17 -1.93 5.87
N LYS A 177 25.66 -2.13 7.10
CA LYS A 177 25.39 -3.35 7.91
C LYS A 177 23.89 -3.59 8.04
N ILE A 178 23.17 -2.59 8.51
CA ILE A 178 21.73 -2.68 8.74
C ILE A 178 20.98 -2.88 7.44
N GLY A 179 21.34 -2.15 6.37
CA GLY A 179 20.75 -2.31 5.04
C GLY A 179 20.94 -3.71 4.46
N TYR A 180 22.12 -4.32 4.66
CA TYR A 180 22.40 -5.69 4.23
C TYR A 180 21.56 -6.71 5.01
N LEU A 181 21.53 -6.61 6.34
CA LEU A 181 20.73 -7.48 7.20
C LEU A 181 19.24 -7.35 6.87
N ARG A 182 18.73 -6.13 6.69
CA ARG A 182 17.35 -5.88 6.25
C ARG A 182 17.02 -6.62 4.96
N SER A 183 17.87 -6.50 3.95
CA SER A 183 17.63 -7.16 2.66
C SER A 183 17.61 -8.68 2.79
N SER A 184 18.50 -9.23 3.62
CA SER A 184 18.59 -10.67 3.88
C SER A 184 17.38 -11.20 4.66
N ILE A 185 16.86 -10.41 5.63
CA ILE A 185 15.65 -10.76 6.40
C ILE A 185 14.42 -10.75 5.50
N VAL A 186 14.25 -9.71 4.67
CA VAL A 186 13.13 -9.65 3.73
C VAL A 186 13.14 -10.86 2.79
N GLY A 187 14.33 -11.24 2.27
CA GLY A 187 14.46 -12.44 1.46
C GLY A 187 14.05 -13.72 2.21
N LEU A 188 14.51 -13.89 3.46
CA LEU A 188 14.16 -15.03 4.30
C LEU A 188 12.64 -15.12 4.54
N LEU A 189 12.02 -14.01 4.94
CA LEU A 189 10.58 -13.98 5.26
C LEU A 189 9.69 -14.19 4.03
N VAL A 190 10.14 -13.74 2.86
CA VAL A 190 9.43 -14.00 1.58
C VAL A 190 9.56 -15.47 1.17
N GLU A 191 10.66 -16.14 1.47
CA GLU A 191 10.83 -17.58 1.22
C GLU A 191 9.92 -18.44 2.13
N GLU A 192 9.55 -17.94 3.31
CA GLU A 192 8.70 -18.65 4.27
C GLU A 192 7.19 -18.42 4.05
N CYS A 193 6.79 -17.40 3.25
CA CYS A 193 5.39 -17.09 2.92
C CYS A 193 4.87 -17.89 1.72
#